data_2b90ddf6cef177c7f2b09834676e7697
#
_entry.id   2b90ddf6cef177c7f2b09834676e7697
#
_cell.length_a   1.000
_cell.length_b   1.000
_cell.length_c   1.000
_cell.angle_alpha   90.00
_cell.angle_beta   90.00
_cell.angle_gamma   90.00
#
_symmetry.space_group_name_H-M   'P 1'
#
loop_
_entity.id
_entity.type
_entity.pdbx_description
1 polymer ?
#
loop_
_entity_poly.entity_id
_entity_poly.type
_entity_poly.pdbx_seq_one_letter_code
_entity_poly.pdbx_strand_id
1 'polypeptide(L)'
;MIKAYNIASDVMAFSTTRQGGVSQGNYGEFNINEFCGDNPECVEANRKALAHELGVDENRILIPHQVHGVEVRQIAGEFLSMPENIRKMVLEGVDAIMTNLKNVCIGVSTADCIPVLLYDEEHHAVAAIHAGWRGTLARIVHKTMQEMAFAYKTEPKHLKAVIGPGISMVNFEVGDEVYEAFEQAAFPMEEIAAQYPNAAFKANPEERERMAAEGNIDQPLKWHINLPLCNKEILTHCGVLEENIHDCGICTFAHSDEYFSARKLGTDSGRIYTAIMLK
;
A
#
# COMPACT_ATOMS: atom_id res chain seq x y z
N MET A 1 7.67 4.39 -15.66
CA MET A 1 6.57 5.07 -14.94
C MET A 1 5.65 4.07 -14.24
N ILE A 2 4.99 3.13 -14.92
CA ILE A 2 4.09 2.13 -14.33
C ILE A 2 4.60 0.70 -14.50
N LYS A 3 4.30 -0.15 -13.51
CA LYS A 3 4.49 -1.62 -13.51
C LYS A 3 3.10 -2.25 -13.46
N ALA A 4 2.66 -2.85 -14.55
CA ALA A 4 1.34 -3.45 -14.67
C ALA A 4 1.28 -4.86 -14.08
N TYR A 5 0.13 -5.22 -13.51
CA TYR A 5 -0.22 -6.56 -13.06
C TYR A 5 -1.25 -7.18 -14.01
N ASN A 6 -0.98 -8.37 -14.48
CA ASN A 6 -1.87 -9.05 -15.42
C ASN A 6 -2.87 -9.94 -14.63
N ILE A 7 -3.99 -9.35 -14.19
CA ILE A 7 -5.02 -10.05 -13.40
C ILE A 7 -6.27 -10.39 -14.23
N ALA A 8 -6.63 -9.54 -15.21
CA ALA A 8 -7.72 -9.76 -16.15
C ALA A 8 -7.60 -8.81 -17.35
N SER A 9 -8.23 -9.15 -18.49
CA SER A 9 -8.15 -8.35 -19.73
C SER A 9 -8.94 -7.04 -19.68
N ASP A 10 -10.00 -7.00 -18.89
CA ASP A 10 -10.93 -5.89 -18.70
C ASP A 10 -10.57 -4.98 -17.52
N VAL A 11 -9.41 -5.24 -16.90
CA VAL A 11 -8.90 -4.48 -15.76
C VAL A 11 -7.49 -3.98 -16.07
N MET A 12 -7.18 -2.79 -15.61
CA MET A 12 -5.83 -2.25 -15.54
C MET A 12 -5.44 -2.13 -14.08
N ALA A 13 -4.48 -2.93 -13.63
CA ALA A 13 -3.93 -2.90 -12.28
C ALA A 13 -2.42 -2.64 -12.36
N PHE A 14 -1.90 -1.72 -11.53
CA PHE A 14 -0.50 -1.31 -11.62
C PHE A 14 -0.01 -0.65 -10.32
N SER A 15 1.32 -0.55 -10.21
CA SER A 15 1.99 0.39 -9.30
C SER A 15 2.86 1.35 -10.10
N THR A 16 2.92 2.62 -9.67
CA THR A 16 3.91 3.55 -10.23
C THR A 16 5.29 3.25 -9.67
N THR A 17 6.33 3.59 -10.44
CA THR A 17 7.69 3.72 -9.93
C THR A 17 7.99 5.18 -9.62
N ARG A 18 9.08 5.46 -8.92
CA ARG A 18 9.52 6.84 -8.66
C ARG A 18 10.17 7.53 -9.87
N GLN A 19 10.33 6.80 -10.99
CA GLN A 19 11.03 7.29 -12.19
C GLN A 19 10.09 7.89 -13.23
N GLY A 20 10.57 8.87 -13.98
CA GLY A 20 9.89 9.44 -15.16
C GLY A 20 8.94 10.59 -14.87
N GLY A 21 9.09 11.26 -13.74
CA GLY A 21 8.34 12.47 -13.38
C GLY A 21 9.20 13.72 -13.30
N VAL A 22 8.66 14.76 -12.66
CA VAL A 22 9.29 16.10 -12.57
C VAL A 22 9.59 16.54 -11.13
N SER A 23 9.14 15.79 -10.12
CA SER A 23 9.44 16.10 -8.72
C SER A 23 10.93 15.95 -8.40
N GLN A 24 11.41 16.61 -7.35
CA GLN A 24 12.82 16.74 -7.03
C GLN A 24 13.18 16.11 -5.66
N GLY A 25 14.46 15.83 -5.45
CA GLY A 25 14.97 15.35 -4.17
C GLY A 25 14.30 14.05 -3.71
N ASN A 26 13.86 13.98 -2.46
CA ASN A 26 13.21 12.81 -1.89
C ASN A 26 11.83 12.50 -2.52
N TYR A 27 11.22 13.46 -3.22
CA TYR A 27 9.98 13.30 -3.97
C TYR A 27 10.21 12.87 -5.42
N GLY A 28 11.45 12.89 -5.87
CA GLY A 28 11.79 12.64 -7.27
C GLY A 28 11.76 11.16 -7.64
N GLU A 29 11.19 10.92 -8.78
CA GLU A 29 10.73 11.89 -9.80
C GLU A 29 9.19 11.91 -9.90
N PHE A 30 8.55 10.73 -9.85
CA PHE A 30 7.13 10.54 -10.17
C PHE A 30 6.29 10.37 -8.91
N ASN A 31 5.99 11.48 -8.24
CA ASN A 31 5.06 11.54 -7.13
C ASN A 31 3.78 12.25 -7.54
N ILE A 32 2.62 11.64 -7.30
CA ILE A 32 1.29 12.20 -7.58
C ILE A 32 0.46 12.45 -6.31
N ASN A 33 1.06 12.23 -5.13
CA ASN A 33 0.39 12.43 -3.85
C ASN A 33 0.53 13.87 -3.40
N GLU A 34 -0.60 14.55 -3.20
CA GLU A 34 -0.65 15.95 -2.75
C GLU A 34 -0.48 16.13 -1.22
N PHE A 35 -0.51 15.02 -0.45
CA PHE A 35 -0.53 15.05 1.03
C PHE A 35 0.85 14.82 1.67
N CYS A 36 1.91 14.61 0.89
CA CYS A 36 3.23 14.27 1.43
C CYS A 36 4.22 15.43 1.47
N GLY A 37 3.80 16.65 1.06
CA GLY A 37 4.62 17.87 1.16
C GLY A 37 5.49 18.18 -0.06
N ASP A 38 5.23 17.55 -1.20
CA ASP A 38 5.88 17.87 -2.49
C ASP A 38 5.39 19.20 -3.07
N ASN A 39 6.13 19.73 -4.05
CA ASN A 39 5.70 20.91 -4.81
C ASN A 39 4.40 20.62 -5.58
N PRO A 40 3.31 21.40 -5.33
CA PRO A 40 2.02 21.19 -5.98
C PRO A 40 2.07 21.21 -7.51
N GLU A 41 2.91 22.04 -8.12
CA GLU A 41 3.06 22.12 -9.57
C GLU A 41 3.68 20.83 -10.15
N CYS A 42 4.63 20.23 -9.43
CA CYS A 42 5.21 18.95 -9.80
C CYS A 42 4.19 17.80 -9.68
N VAL A 43 3.43 17.78 -8.58
CA VAL A 43 2.35 16.80 -8.37
C VAL A 43 1.31 16.89 -9.48
N GLU A 44 0.86 18.11 -9.84
CA GLU A 44 -0.09 18.32 -10.92
C GLU A 44 0.45 17.85 -12.28
N ALA A 45 1.72 18.18 -12.60
CA ALA A 45 2.35 17.73 -13.84
C ALA A 45 2.46 16.20 -13.91
N ASN A 46 2.85 15.55 -12.83
CA ASN A 46 2.90 14.10 -12.74
C ASN A 46 1.50 13.45 -12.86
N ARG A 47 0.47 14.04 -12.26
CA ARG A 47 -0.93 13.57 -12.39
C ARG A 47 -1.42 13.68 -13.83
N LYS A 48 -1.13 14.77 -14.54
CA LYS A 48 -1.43 14.92 -15.97
C LYS A 48 -0.75 13.87 -16.82
N ALA A 49 0.54 13.59 -16.54
CA ALA A 49 1.28 12.54 -17.24
C ALA A 49 0.66 11.16 -17.02
N LEU A 50 0.24 10.84 -15.78
CA LEU A 50 -0.45 9.57 -15.49
C LEU A 50 -1.81 9.50 -16.19
N ALA A 51 -2.60 10.57 -16.17
CA ALA A 51 -3.91 10.63 -16.84
C ALA A 51 -3.79 10.37 -18.35
N HIS A 52 -2.79 10.98 -18.99
CA HIS A 52 -2.46 10.73 -20.39
C HIS A 52 -2.08 9.28 -20.66
N GLU A 53 -1.22 8.69 -19.82
CA GLU A 53 -0.81 7.27 -19.92
C GLU A 53 -1.99 6.32 -19.80
N LEU A 54 -2.93 6.62 -18.88
CA LEU A 54 -4.13 5.81 -18.65
C LEU A 54 -5.26 6.07 -19.66
N GLY A 55 -5.18 7.15 -20.44
CA GLY A 55 -6.24 7.56 -21.37
C GLY A 55 -7.52 8.03 -20.67
N VAL A 56 -7.41 8.66 -19.50
CA VAL A 56 -8.54 9.16 -18.72
C VAL A 56 -8.33 10.62 -18.32
N ASP A 57 -9.41 11.32 -17.94
CA ASP A 57 -9.32 12.63 -17.35
C ASP A 57 -8.69 12.59 -15.96
N GLU A 58 -7.94 13.62 -15.56
CA GLU A 58 -7.30 13.70 -14.24
C GLU A 58 -8.26 13.54 -13.06
N ASN A 59 -9.50 14.04 -13.20
CA ASN A 59 -10.56 13.93 -12.20
C ASN A 59 -11.08 12.50 -11.99
N ARG A 60 -10.65 11.55 -12.84
CA ARG A 60 -10.95 10.12 -12.74
C ARG A 60 -9.83 9.31 -12.07
N ILE A 61 -8.73 9.97 -11.69
CA ILE A 61 -7.66 9.37 -10.86
C ILE A 61 -7.93 9.77 -9.41
N LEU A 62 -8.35 8.82 -8.60
CA LEU A 62 -8.78 9.06 -7.22
C LEU A 62 -7.74 8.58 -6.23
N ILE A 63 -7.33 9.47 -5.34
CA ILE A 63 -6.38 9.22 -4.26
C ILE A 63 -7.02 9.71 -2.95
N PRO A 64 -7.27 8.83 -1.97
CA PRO A 64 -7.78 9.27 -0.67
C PRO A 64 -6.67 9.90 0.19
N HIS A 65 -7.05 10.75 1.13
CA HIS A 65 -6.17 11.19 2.21
C HIS A 65 -6.15 10.11 3.30
N GLN A 66 -5.14 9.24 3.25
CA GLN A 66 -4.97 8.08 4.12
C GLN A 66 -4.43 8.49 5.50
N VAL A 67 -4.97 7.89 6.55
CA VAL A 67 -4.61 8.17 7.96
C VAL A 67 -4.16 6.92 8.72
N HIS A 68 -3.87 5.82 8.01
CA HIS A 68 -3.55 4.51 8.56
C HIS A 68 -4.69 3.91 9.40
N GLY A 69 -5.92 4.24 9.03
CA GLY A 69 -7.16 3.75 9.61
C GLY A 69 -7.70 2.51 8.92
N VAL A 70 -9.04 2.36 9.00
CA VAL A 70 -9.77 1.26 8.37
C VAL A 70 -11.04 1.75 7.66
N GLU A 71 -11.11 3.03 7.34
CA GLU A 71 -12.27 3.57 6.63
C GLU A 71 -12.24 3.14 5.17
N VAL A 72 -13.37 2.58 4.71
CA VAL A 72 -13.59 2.12 3.34
C VAL A 72 -14.61 3.02 2.67
N ARG A 73 -14.35 3.50 1.45
CA ARG A 73 -15.26 4.37 0.73
C ARG A 73 -15.67 3.77 -0.61
N GLN A 74 -16.98 3.60 -0.80
CA GLN A 74 -17.54 3.30 -2.11
C GLN A 74 -17.61 4.56 -2.96
N ILE A 75 -17.07 4.48 -4.18
CA ILE A 75 -17.18 5.53 -5.20
C ILE A 75 -18.28 5.14 -6.17
N ALA A 76 -19.41 5.81 -6.07
CA ALA A 76 -20.57 5.63 -6.95
C ALA A 76 -20.64 6.75 -8.01
N GLY A 77 -21.56 6.65 -8.97
CA GLY A 77 -21.66 7.57 -10.11
C GLY A 77 -21.81 9.04 -9.74
N GLU A 78 -22.52 9.31 -8.65
CA GLU A 78 -22.77 10.66 -8.15
C GLU A 78 -21.49 11.37 -7.70
N PHE A 79 -20.49 10.60 -7.22
CA PHE A 79 -19.23 11.17 -6.76
C PHE A 79 -18.55 12.02 -7.83
N LEU A 80 -18.55 11.57 -9.09
CA LEU A 80 -17.90 12.29 -10.19
C LEU A 80 -18.57 13.62 -10.53
N SER A 81 -19.85 13.77 -10.20
CA SER A 81 -20.62 15.02 -10.41
C SER A 81 -20.53 15.99 -9.24
N MET A 82 -19.97 15.58 -8.10
CA MET A 82 -19.80 16.46 -6.94
C MET A 82 -18.74 17.54 -7.19
N PRO A 83 -18.91 18.74 -6.60
CA PRO A 83 -17.85 19.76 -6.57
C PRO A 83 -16.56 19.20 -5.97
N GLU A 84 -15.40 19.68 -6.43
CA GLU A 84 -14.09 19.17 -6.02
C GLU A 84 -13.88 19.21 -4.51
N ASN A 85 -14.27 20.30 -3.83
CA ASN A 85 -14.17 20.40 -2.38
C ASN A 85 -15.00 19.35 -1.65
N ILE A 86 -16.15 18.95 -2.18
CA ILE A 86 -16.96 17.87 -1.59
C ILE A 86 -16.31 16.51 -1.85
N ARG A 87 -15.75 16.27 -3.05
CA ARG A 87 -15.00 15.04 -3.33
C ARG A 87 -13.81 14.87 -2.39
N LYS A 88 -13.06 15.96 -2.12
CA LYS A 88 -11.96 15.95 -1.15
C LYS A 88 -12.45 15.56 0.27
N MET A 89 -13.58 16.13 0.71
CA MET A 89 -14.18 15.76 2.01
C MET A 89 -14.62 14.28 2.07
N VAL A 90 -15.15 13.73 0.98
CA VAL A 90 -15.56 12.32 0.90
C VAL A 90 -14.35 11.37 0.99
N LEU A 91 -13.19 11.79 0.49
CA LEU A 91 -11.95 11.01 0.49
C LEU A 91 -11.05 11.30 1.71
N GLU A 92 -11.47 12.16 2.63
CA GLU A 92 -10.71 12.48 3.84
C GLU A 92 -10.76 11.32 4.84
N GLY A 93 -9.61 10.92 5.38
CA GLY A 93 -9.49 9.87 6.39
C GLY A 93 -9.80 8.46 5.90
N VAL A 94 -9.71 8.23 4.60
CA VAL A 94 -10.07 6.96 3.93
C VAL A 94 -8.81 6.17 3.58
N ASP A 95 -8.76 4.91 3.97
CA ASP A 95 -7.62 4.01 3.73
C ASP A 95 -7.93 2.90 2.71
N ALA A 96 -9.19 2.76 2.28
CA ALA A 96 -9.56 1.90 1.16
C ALA A 96 -10.69 2.51 0.35
N ILE A 97 -10.62 2.37 -0.97
CA ILE A 97 -11.67 2.82 -1.90
C ILE A 97 -12.09 1.69 -2.82
N MET A 98 -13.37 1.62 -3.16
CA MET A 98 -13.93 0.61 -4.04
C MET A 98 -14.93 1.20 -5.02
N THR A 99 -15.05 0.61 -6.21
CA THR A 99 -15.99 1.06 -7.25
C THR A 99 -16.30 -0.06 -8.25
N ASN A 100 -17.43 0.06 -8.94
CA ASN A 100 -17.76 -0.70 -10.15
C ASN A 100 -17.88 0.21 -11.40
N LEU A 101 -17.39 1.44 -11.31
CA LEU A 101 -17.42 2.38 -12.42
C LEU A 101 -16.25 2.12 -13.38
N LYS A 102 -16.57 2.09 -14.69
CA LYS A 102 -15.57 2.00 -15.75
C LYS A 102 -14.81 3.31 -15.95
N ASN A 103 -13.55 3.19 -16.33
CA ASN A 103 -12.66 4.32 -16.59
C ASN A 103 -12.51 5.26 -15.38
N VAL A 104 -12.63 4.73 -14.17
CA VAL A 104 -12.31 5.41 -12.90
C VAL A 104 -11.15 4.66 -12.26
N CYS A 105 -9.99 5.30 -12.21
CA CYS A 105 -8.78 4.76 -11.62
C CYS A 105 -8.78 5.06 -10.12
N ILE A 106 -8.96 4.03 -9.32
CA ILE A 106 -8.88 4.12 -7.86
C ILE A 106 -7.56 3.56 -7.38
N GLY A 107 -6.93 4.20 -6.41
CA GLY A 107 -5.65 3.72 -5.90
C GLY A 107 -5.30 4.30 -4.54
N VAL A 108 -4.26 3.76 -3.95
CA VAL A 108 -3.70 4.17 -2.67
C VAL A 108 -2.23 4.55 -2.82
N SER A 109 -1.78 5.45 -1.97
CA SER A 109 -0.43 5.95 -1.94
C SER A 109 0.37 5.27 -0.83
N THR A 110 1.53 4.70 -1.16
CA THR A 110 2.37 3.98 -0.21
C THR A 110 3.84 4.37 -0.34
N ALA A 111 4.57 4.25 0.76
CA ALA A 111 6.02 4.16 0.82
C ALA A 111 6.30 3.24 2.03
N ASP A 112 6.47 1.94 1.76
CA ASP A 112 6.62 0.81 2.67
C ASP A 112 5.34 0.11 3.12
N CYS A 113 4.23 0.82 3.39
CA CYS A 113 2.94 0.18 3.65
C CYS A 113 2.51 -0.71 2.48
N ILE A 114 1.72 -1.75 2.75
CA ILE A 114 1.33 -2.74 1.75
C ILE A 114 0.07 -2.27 1.02
N PRO A 115 0.13 -2.01 -0.30
CA PRO A 115 -1.07 -1.79 -1.08
C PRO A 115 -1.66 -3.15 -1.49
N VAL A 116 -2.99 -3.30 -1.35
CA VAL A 116 -3.71 -4.49 -1.82
C VAL A 116 -4.78 -4.05 -2.81
N LEU A 117 -4.79 -4.67 -3.99
CA LEU A 117 -5.81 -4.47 -5.01
C LEU A 117 -6.71 -5.70 -5.06
N LEU A 118 -8.03 -5.49 -5.18
CA LEU A 118 -9.01 -6.55 -5.35
C LEU A 118 -9.80 -6.33 -6.63
N TYR A 119 -10.09 -7.42 -7.34
CA TYR A 119 -10.98 -7.46 -8.49
C TYR A 119 -11.97 -8.61 -8.36
N ASP A 120 -13.26 -8.27 -8.38
CA ASP A 120 -14.37 -9.21 -8.49
C ASP A 120 -14.72 -9.39 -9.97
N GLU A 121 -14.37 -10.56 -10.52
CA GLU A 121 -14.59 -10.84 -11.94
C GLU A 121 -16.05 -11.16 -12.29
N GLU A 122 -16.88 -11.52 -11.29
CA GLU A 122 -18.28 -11.82 -11.49
C GLU A 122 -19.14 -10.55 -11.54
N HIS A 123 -18.86 -9.60 -10.63
CA HIS A 123 -19.66 -8.37 -10.49
C HIS A 123 -18.96 -7.12 -11.06
N HIS A 124 -17.78 -7.29 -11.66
CA HIS A 124 -16.97 -6.20 -12.21
C HIS A 124 -16.80 -5.05 -11.22
N ALA A 125 -16.31 -5.36 -10.02
CA ALA A 125 -16.00 -4.40 -8.98
C ALA A 125 -14.54 -4.48 -8.58
N VAL A 126 -13.96 -3.33 -8.21
CA VAL A 126 -12.54 -3.21 -7.83
C VAL A 126 -12.38 -2.47 -6.52
N ALA A 127 -11.30 -2.78 -5.79
CA ALA A 127 -10.91 -2.04 -4.61
C ALA A 127 -9.39 -1.82 -4.56
N ALA A 128 -8.98 -0.71 -3.95
CA ALA A 128 -7.59 -0.41 -3.62
C ALA A 128 -7.50 -0.10 -2.12
N ILE A 129 -6.57 -0.74 -1.43
CA ILE A 129 -6.49 -0.79 0.02
C ILE A 129 -5.08 -0.41 0.47
N HIS A 130 -4.98 0.53 1.40
CA HIS A 130 -3.75 0.88 2.10
C HIS A 130 -3.66 0.08 3.41
N ALA A 131 -2.85 -0.99 3.40
CA ALA A 131 -2.62 -1.84 4.56
C ALA A 131 -1.25 -1.53 5.20
N GLY A 132 -1.13 -0.39 5.90
CA GLY A 132 -0.05 -0.16 6.84
C GLY A 132 -0.18 -1.11 8.05
N TRP A 133 0.80 -1.17 8.95
CA TRP A 133 0.76 -2.12 10.08
C TRP A 133 -0.50 -1.98 10.95
N ARG A 134 -0.98 -0.74 11.19
CA ARG A 134 -2.22 -0.50 11.95
C ARG A 134 -3.45 -1.00 11.20
N GLY A 135 -3.54 -0.70 9.90
CA GLY A 135 -4.64 -1.17 9.04
C GLY A 135 -4.63 -2.70 8.90
N THR A 136 -3.45 -3.31 8.76
CA THR A 136 -3.29 -4.77 8.73
C THR A 136 -3.73 -5.40 10.06
N LEU A 137 -3.26 -4.86 11.18
CA LEU A 137 -3.65 -5.30 12.52
C LEU A 137 -5.17 -5.24 12.72
N ALA A 138 -5.80 -4.16 12.28
CA ALA A 138 -7.24 -3.95 12.33
C ALA A 138 -8.02 -4.60 11.17
N ARG A 139 -7.34 -5.42 10.35
CA ARG A 139 -7.92 -6.25 9.27
C ARG A 139 -8.67 -5.44 8.21
N ILE A 140 -8.08 -4.32 7.73
CA ILE A 140 -8.68 -3.46 6.70
C ILE A 140 -9.05 -4.23 5.42
N VAL A 141 -8.25 -5.22 5.02
CA VAL A 141 -8.53 -6.07 3.84
C VAL A 141 -9.83 -6.84 4.04
N HIS A 142 -10.02 -7.49 5.20
CA HIS A 142 -11.27 -8.18 5.53
C HIS A 142 -12.46 -7.21 5.52
N LYS A 143 -12.32 -6.04 6.16
CA LYS A 143 -13.37 -5.02 6.17
C LYS A 143 -13.74 -4.59 4.75
N THR A 144 -12.76 -4.36 3.88
CA THR A 144 -13.03 -3.99 2.48
C THR A 144 -13.78 -5.09 1.74
N MET A 145 -13.41 -6.36 1.94
CA MET A 145 -14.13 -7.49 1.36
C MET A 145 -15.59 -7.57 1.84
N GLN A 146 -15.85 -7.28 3.13
CA GLN A 146 -17.22 -7.20 3.66
C GLN A 146 -18.03 -6.07 3.00
N GLU A 147 -17.44 -4.90 2.82
CA GLU A 147 -18.07 -3.77 2.12
C GLU A 147 -18.35 -4.10 0.64
N MET A 148 -17.41 -4.78 -0.05
CA MET A 148 -17.65 -5.27 -1.41
C MET A 148 -18.78 -6.31 -1.46
N ALA A 149 -18.82 -7.23 -0.51
CA ALA A 149 -19.91 -8.21 -0.41
C ALA A 149 -21.27 -7.54 -0.19
N PHE A 150 -21.31 -6.50 0.64
CA PHE A 150 -22.53 -5.72 0.88
C PHE A 150 -22.97 -4.94 -0.37
N ALA A 151 -22.04 -4.19 -0.98
CA ALA A 151 -22.33 -3.27 -2.08
C ALA A 151 -22.54 -3.97 -3.42
N TYR A 152 -21.75 -5.01 -3.71
CA TYR A 152 -21.67 -5.63 -5.04
C TYR A 152 -22.04 -7.11 -5.05
N LYS A 153 -22.32 -7.71 -3.87
CA LYS A 153 -22.55 -9.16 -3.71
C LYS A 153 -21.31 -10.01 -4.01
N THR A 154 -20.14 -9.41 -3.84
CA THR A 154 -18.86 -10.08 -4.04
C THR A 154 -18.73 -11.32 -3.17
N GLU A 155 -18.36 -12.43 -3.78
CA GLU A 155 -18.00 -13.66 -3.09
C GLU A 155 -16.46 -13.83 -3.11
N PRO A 156 -15.80 -14.15 -1.99
CA PRO A 156 -14.34 -14.22 -1.91
C PRO A 156 -13.69 -15.14 -2.96
N LYS A 157 -14.34 -16.26 -3.31
CA LYS A 157 -13.82 -17.21 -4.31
C LYS A 157 -13.70 -16.63 -5.74
N HIS A 158 -14.41 -15.52 -6.04
CA HIS A 158 -14.36 -14.82 -7.34
C HIS A 158 -13.40 -13.63 -7.32
N LEU A 159 -12.78 -13.35 -6.17
CA LEU A 159 -11.79 -12.29 -6.07
C LEU A 159 -10.44 -12.73 -6.65
N LYS A 160 -9.84 -11.81 -7.40
CA LYS A 160 -8.40 -11.80 -7.71
C LYS A 160 -7.75 -10.68 -6.92
N ALA A 161 -6.64 -10.96 -6.30
CA ALA A 161 -5.93 -10.01 -5.43
C ALA A 161 -4.50 -9.79 -5.91
N VAL A 162 -4.02 -8.55 -5.75
CA VAL A 162 -2.60 -8.19 -5.91
C VAL A 162 -2.11 -7.58 -4.61
N ILE A 163 -1.04 -8.14 -4.06
CA ILE A 163 -0.25 -7.51 -3.01
C ILE A 163 0.91 -6.79 -3.71
N GLY A 164 0.86 -5.47 -3.72
CA GLY A 164 1.82 -4.62 -4.43
C GLY A 164 3.10 -4.35 -3.64
N PRO A 165 3.99 -3.46 -4.14
CA PRO A 165 5.27 -3.17 -3.52
C PRO A 165 5.12 -2.59 -2.12
N GLY A 166 5.84 -3.16 -1.16
CA GLY A 166 5.87 -2.70 0.23
C GLY A 166 7.15 -3.14 0.93
N ILE A 167 7.30 -2.84 2.20
CA ILE A 167 8.49 -3.23 2.94
C ILE A 167 8.48 -4.73 3.27
N SER A 168 9.58 -5.42 3.00
CA SER A 168 9.72 -6.84 3.36
C SER A 168 10.00 -7.03 4.84
N MET A 169 9.75 -8.24 5.35
CA MET A 169 9.99 -8.59 6.76
C MET A 169 11.40 -8.22 7.21
N VAL A 170 12.43 -8.55 6.44
CA VAL A 170 13.85 -8.29 6.80
C VAL A 170 14.14 -6.81 7.03
N ASN A 171 13.37 -5.91 6.41
CA ASN A 171 13.56 -4.46 6.50
C ASN A 171 12.52 -3.76 7.38
N PHE A 172 11.50 -4.48 7.84
CA PHE A 172 10.45 -3.94 8.69
C PHE A 172 10.70 -4.27 10.17
N GLU A 173 11.75 -3.64 10.72
CA GLU A 173 12.03 -3.64 12.16
C GLU A 173 10.93 -2.90 12.91
N VAL A 174 10.45 -3.48 14.02
CA VAL A 174 9.38 -2.96 14.87
C VAL A 174 9.77 -3.00 16.35
N GLY A 175 9.10 -2.19 17.16
CA GLY A 175 9.19 -2.27 18.61
C GLY A 175 8.39 -3.44 19.18
N ASP A 176 8.67 -3.77 20.45
CA ASP A 176 8.01 -4.89 21.13
C ASP A 176 6.49 -4.64 21.23
N GLU A 177 6.06 -3.38 21.35
CA GLU A 177 4.65 -3.00 21.39
C GLU A 177 3.89 -3.35 20.09
N VAL A 178 4.55 -3.33 18.95
CA VAL A 178 3.94 -3.73 17.68
C VAL A 178 3.84 -5.26 17.60
N TYR A 179 4.89 -5.97 18.01
CA TYR A 179 4.88 -7.43 18.08
C TYR A 179 3.75 -7.93 19.00
N GLU A 180 3.66 -7.40 20.23
CA GLU A 180 2.63 -7.75 21.20
C GLU A 180 1.21 -7.46 20.68
N ALA A 181 1.03 -6.36 19.93
CA ALA A 181 -0.27 -6.04 19.34
C ALA A 181 -0.70 -7.09 18.30
N PHE A 182 0.22 -7.59 17.45
CA PHE A 182 -0.10 -8.65 16.50
C PHE A 182 -0.37 -9.99 17.20
N GLU A 183 0.39 -10.32 18.24
CA GLU A 183 0.16 -11.51 19.06
C GLU A 183 -1.22 -11.48 19.72
N GLN A 184 -1.59 -10.36 20.37
CA GLN A 184 -2.90 -10.17 21.00
C GLN A 184 -4.05 -10.21 19.98
N ALA A 185 -3.81 -9.81 18.74
CA ALA A 185 -4.78 -9.90 17.65
C ALA A 185 -4.83 -11.30 17.00
N ALA A 186 -4.17 -12.28 17.60
CA ALA A 186 -4.12 -13.68 17.18
C ALA A 186 -3.65 -13.88 15.72
N PHE A 187 -2.60 -13.17 15.33
CA PHE A 187 -1.87 -13.48 14.12
C PHE A 187 -0.93 -14.68 14.35
N PRO A 188 -0.60 -15.48 13.32
CA PRO A 188 0.29 -16.63 13.44
C PRO A 188 1.76 -16.17 13.57
N MET A 189 2.16 -15.76 14.78
CA MET A 189 3.46 -15.11 15.03
C MET A 189 4.65 -15.93 14.59
N GLU A 190 4.55 -17.27 14.67
CA GLU A 190 5.62 -18.17 14.21
C GLU A 190 5.89 -18.07 12.70
N GLU A 191 4.89 -17.63 11.91
CA GLU A 191 4.98 -17.51 10.46
C GLU A 191 5.31 -16.07 10.02
N ILE A 192 4.73 -15.07 10.72
CA ILE A 192 4.80 -13.67 10.30
C ILE A 192 5.91 -12.87 10.98
N ALA A 193 6.52 -13.38 12.08
CA ALA A 193 7.51 -12.63 12.84
C ALA A 193 8.83 -13.36 12.95
N ALA A 194 9.93 -12.61 12.95
CA ALA A 194 11.25 -13.13 13.22
C ALA A 194 12.11 -12.08 13.89
N GLN A 195 13.17 -12.50 14.56
CA GLN A 195 14.17 -11.59 15.14
C GLN A 195 15.40 -11.50 14.24
N TYR A 196 15.80 -10.27 13.95
CA TYR A 196 17.02 -9.95 13.20
C TYR A 196 17.90 -8.96 13.98
N PRO A 197 19.20 -8.91 13.67
CA PRO A 197 20.08 -7.91 14.28
C PRO A 197 19.59 -6.48 14.01
N ASN A 198 19.57 -5.68 15.07
CA ASN A 198 19.14 -4.28 15.05
C ASN A 198 19.85 -3.48 13.96
N ALA A 199 19.09 -2.77 13.12
CA ALA A 199 19.64 -2.00 11.99
C ALA A 199 20.47 -0.79 12.46
N ALA A 200 20.05 -0.13 13.56
CA ALA A 200 20.81 0.98 14.15
C ALA A 200 22.14 0.51 14.72
N PHE A 201 22.17 -0.66 15.37
CA PHE A 201 23.41 -1.27 15.86
C PHE A 201 24.39 -1.59 14.71
N LYS A 202 23.88 -2.12 13.59
CA LYS A 202 24.70 -2.38 12.39
C LYS A 202 25.28 -1.10 11.80
N ALA A 203 24.54 -0.01 11.84
CA ALA A 203 24.93 1.27 11.26
C ALA A 203 25.85 2.10 12.18
N ASN A 204 25.89 1.83 13.50
CA ASN A 204 26.67 2.60 14.48
C ASN A 204 27.94 1.84 14.94
N PRO A 205 29.15 2.17 14.40
CA PRO A 205 30.41 1.55 14.80
C PRO A 205 30.75 1.77 16.29
N GLU A 206 30.47 2.97 16.84
CA GLU A 206 30.81 3.32 18.24
C GLU A 206 30.03 2.47 19.22
N GLU A 207 28.76 2.22 18.95
CA GLU A 207 27.92 1.36 19.77
C GLU A 207 28.41 -0.10 19.75
N ARG A 208 28.83 -0.60 18.59
CA ARG A 208 29.44 -1.94 18.47
C ARG A 208 30.74 -2.07 19.28
N GLU A 209 31.60 -1.04 19.23
CA GLU A 209 32.85 -1.02 20.00
C GLU A 209 32.59 -0.97 21.51
N ARG A 210 31.61 -0.16 21.95
CA ARG A 210 31.20 -0.09 23.35
C ARG A 210 30.69 -1.45 23.84
N MET A 211 29.77 -2.09 23.13
CA MET A 211 29.22 -3.38 23.52
C MET A 211 30.28 -4.49 23.51
N ALA A 212 31.22 -4.47 22.57
CA ALA A 212 32.35 -5.39 22.56
C ALA A 212 33.27 -5.19 23.78
N ALA A 213 33.52 -3.92 24.17
CA ALA A 213 34.31 -3.61 25.34
C ALA A 213 33.63 -4.03 26.65
N GLU A 214 32.31 -4.04 26.71
CA GLU A 214 31.49 -4.51 27.84
C GLU A 214 31.37 -6.04 27.89
N GLY A 215 31.98 -6.77 26.92
CA GLY A 215 31.90 -8.23 26.82
C GLY A 215 30.57 -8.75 26.25
N ASN A 216 29.72 -7.86 25.79
CA ASN A 216 28.45 -8.19 25.16
C ASN A 216 28.64 -8.32 23.64
N ILE A 217 28.97 -9.53 23.21
CA ILE A 217 29.23 -9.86 21.80
C ILE A 217 27.95 -10.18 21.01
N ASP A 218 26.83 -10.37 21.68
CA ASP A 218 25.57 -10.64 21.01
C ASP A 218 24.96 -9.35 20.45
N GLN A 219 24.71 -9.36 19.16
CA GLN A 219 24.00 -8.24 18.52
C GLN A 219 22.57 -8.18 19.08
N PRO A 220 22.09 -7.01 19.53
CA PRO A 220 20.72 -6.88 19.97
C PRO A 220 19.78 -7.24 18.82
N LEU A 221 18.86 -8.16 19.10
CA LEU A 221 17.85 -8.57 18.15
C LEU A 221 16.61 -7.69 18.29
N LYS A 222 15.96 -7.44 17.17
CA LYS A 222 14.68 -6.73 17.10
C LYS A 222 13.66 -7.53 16.34
N TRP A 223 12.42 -7.38 16.71
CA TRP A 223 11.32 -7.98 15.99
C TRP A 223 11.13 -7.37 14.61
N HIS A 224 10.80 -8.22 13.68
CA HIS A 224 10.42 -7.88 12.31
C HIS A 224 9.13 -8.60 11.97
N ILE A 225 8.23 -7.94 11.23
CA ILE A 225 6.93 -8.49 10.86
C ILE A 225 6.80 -8.55 9.34
N ASN A 226 6.25 -9.65 8.83
CA ASN A 226 5.95 -9.86 7.42
C ASN A 226 4.54 -9.35 7.08
N LEU A 227 4.42 -8.04 6.83
CA LEU A 227 3.13 -7.43 6.49
C LEU A 227 2.52 -7.97 5.18
N PRO A 228 3.30 -8.23 4.09
CA PRO A 228 2.76 -8.91 2.91
C PRO A 228 2.09 -10.24 3.26
N LEU A 229 2.76 -11.10 4.04
CA LEU A 229 2.22 -12.39 4.46
C LEU A 229 0.98 -12.22 5.34
N CYS A 230 0.98 -11.27 6.30
CA CYS A 230 -0.21 -10.97 7.10
C CYS A 230 -1.44 -10.68 6.23
N ASN A 231 -1.28 -9.88 5.18
CA ASN A 231 -2.38 -9.54 4.29
C ASN A 231 -2.77 -10.71 3.38
N LYS A 232 -1.81 -11.55 2.96
CA LYS A 232 -2.09 -12.80 2.24
C LYS A 232 -2.92 -13.75 3.11
N GLU A 233 -2.53 -13.94 4.38
CA GLU A 233 -3.27 -14.76 5.35
C GLU A 233 -4.71 -14.24 5.59
N ILE A 234 -4.91 -12.93 5.66
CA ILE A 234 -6.25 -12.35 5.76
C ILE A 234 -7.08 -12.69 4.52
N LEU A 235 -6.53 -12.57 3.32
CA LEU A 235 -7.23 -12.88 2.06
C LEU A 235 -7.64 -14.37 2.01
N THR A 236 -6.71 -15.28 2.27
CA THR A 236 -6.97 -16.73 2.24
C THR A 236 -7.96 -17.16 3.32
N HIS A 237 -7.84 -16.62 4.53
CA HIS A 237 -8.77 -16.88 5.64
C HIS A 237 -10.19 -16.41 5.34
N CYS A 238 -10.32 -15.33 4.54
CA CYS A 238 -11.61 -14.83 4.05
C CYS A 238 -12.16 -15.62 2.86
N GLY A 239 -11.42 -16.60 2.33
CA GLY A 239 -11.87 -17.49 1.26
C GLY A 239 -11.46 -17.08 -0.16
N VAL A 240 -10.50 -16.15 -0.31
CA VAL A 240 -9.85 -15.93 -1.62
C VAL A 240 -8.96 -17.13 -1.93
N LEU A 241 -9.10 -17.67 -3.14
CA LEU A 241 -8.29 -18.81 -3.57
C LEU A 241 -6.82 -18.41 -3.69
N GLU A 242 -5.91 -19.24 -3.22
CA GLU A 242 -4.47 -18.91 -3.18
C GLU A 242 -3.90 -18.65 -4.58
N GLU A 243 -4.34 -19.40 -5.59
CA GLU A 243 -3.98 -19.20 -6.99
C GLU A 243 -4.44 -17.86 -7.57
N ASN A 244 -5.40 -17.19 -6.92
CA ASN A 244 -5.91 -15.88 -7.29
C ASN A 244 -5.19 -14.72 -6.57
N ILE A 245 -4.21 -15.02 -5.70
CA ILE A 245 -3.44 -14.01 -4.97
C ILE A 245 -2.06 -13.87 -5.62
N HIS A 246 -1.82 -12.74 -6.23
CA HIS A 246 -0.51 -12.37 -6.78
C HIS A 246 0.25 -11.47 -5.80
N ASP A 247 1.29 -11.98 -5.16
CA ASP A 247 2.25 -11.16 -4.41
C ASP A 247 3.40 -10.78 -5.37
N CYS A 248 3.64 -9.47 -5.54
CA CYS A 248 4.71 -8.99 -6.41
C CYS A 248 6.12 -9.24 -5.84
N GLY A 249 6.25 -9.53 -4.53
CA GLY A 249 7.52 -9.82 -3.86
C GLY A 249 8.53 -8.66 -3.82
N ILE A 250 8.10 -7.43 -4.12
CA ILE A 250 8.99 -6.27 -4.24
C ILE A 250 9.11 -5.56 -2.88
N CYS A 251 10.35 -5.47 -2.37
CA CYS A 251 10.65 -4.68 -1.19
C CYS A 251 11.03 -3.25 -1.56
N THR A 252 10.22 -2.27 -1.16
CA THR A 252 10.43 -0.84 -1.43
C THR A 252 11.73 -0.31 -0.81
N PHE A 253 12.10 -0.78 0.39
CA PHE A 253 13.36 -0.39 1.04
C PHE A 253 14.58 -0.89 0.27
N ALA A 254 14.56 -2.14 -0.18
CA ALA A 254 15.66 -2.75 -0.93
C ALA A 254 15.81 -2.15 -2.34
N HIS A 255 14.67 -1.80 -2.96
CA HIS A 255 14.60 -1.23 -4.31
C HIS A 255 14.23 0.27 -4.27
N SER A 256 14.85 1.02 -3.35
CA SER A 256 14.55 2.46 -3.17
C SER A 256 15.06 3.36 -4.31
N ASP A 257 15.80 2.82 -5.23
CA ASP A 257 16.16 3.41 -6.53
C ASP A 257 14.97 3.40 -7.52
N GLU A 258 14.07 2.44 -7.41
CA GLU A 258 12.89 2.29 -8.27
C GLU A 258 11.58 2.66 -7.57
N TYR A 259 11.49 2.53 -6.23
CA TYR A 259 10.29 2.77 -5.44
C TYR A 259 10.56 3.74 -4.29
N PHE A 260 9.53 4.48 -3.87
CA PHE A 260 9.63 5.28 -2.66
C PHE A 260 9.57 4.39 -1.41
N SER A 261 10.44 4.69 -0.44
CA SER A 261 10.47 4.04 0.88
C SER A 261 10.62 5.09 1.97
N ALA A 262 9.63 5.24 2.83
CA ALA A 262 9.70 6.17 3.95
C ALA A 262 10.74 5.75 4.99
N ARG A 263 10.98 4.46 5.18
CA ARG A 263 12.03 3.91 6.04
C ARG A 263 13.42 4.30 5.56
N LYS A 264 13.60 4.44 4.23
CA LYS A 264 14.88 4.77 3.60
C LYS A 264 15.10 6.27 3.42
N LEU A 265 14.06 6.98 2.99
CA LEU A 265 14.12 8.38 2.55
C LEU A 265 13.57 9.36 3.60
N GLY A 266 12.93 8.85 4.65
CA GLY A 266 12.17 9.67 5.61
C GLY A 266 10.70 9.84 5.18
N THR A 267 9.90 10.39 6.09
CA THR A 267 8.47 10.64 5.87
C THR A 267 8.22 11.72 4.83
N ASP A 268 9.14 12.70 4.72
CA ASP A 268 9.11 13.78 3.74
C ASP A 268 9.70 13.29 2.41
N SER A 269 8.96 12.40 1.75
CA SER A 269 9.35 11.76 0.50
C SER A 269 8.12 11.47 -0.36
N GLY A 270 8.34 11.11 -1.63
CA GLY A 270 7.26 10.75 -2.55
C GLY A 270 6.55 9.46 -2.17
N ARG A 271 5.46 9.16 -2.88
CA ARG A 271 4.64 7.96 -2.69
C ARG A 271 4.46 7.22 -4.01
N ILE A 272 4.46 5.90 -3.92
CA ILE A 272 4.03 4.98 -4.97
C ILE A 272 2.50 5.09 -5.02
N TYR A 273 1.94 5.17 -6.20
CA TYR A 273 0.50 5.03 -6.42
C TYR A 273 0.22 3.61 -6.94
N THR A 274 -0.43 2.79 -6.14
CA THR A 274 -0.88 1.45 -6.54
C THR A 274 -2.38 1.49 -6.78
N ALA A 275 -2.79 1.14 -8.00
CA ALA A 275 -4.12 1.45 -8.49
C ALA A 275 -4.72 0.37 -9.39
N ILE A 276 -6.05 0.44 -9.51
CA ILE A 276 -6.84 -0.46 -10.33
C ILE A 276 -7.98 0.31 -11.01
N MET A 277 -8.30 -0.07 -12.24
CA MET A 277 -9.34 0.55 -13.07
C MET A 277 -10.03 -0.49 -13.94
N LEU A 278 -11.35 -0.50 -13.98
CA LEU A 278 -12.16 -1.22 -14.97
C LEU A 278 -12.11 -0.49 -16.32
N LYS A 279 -11.91 -1.25 -17.41
CA LYS A 279 -11.88 -0.71 -18.79
C LYS A 279 -13.26 -0.64 -19.43
#